data_acf6e4f90e809fcac460ebb39b3962b6
#
_entry.id   acf6e4f90e809fcac460ebb39b3962b6
#
_cell.length_a   1.000
_cell.length_b   1.000
_cell.length_c   1.000
_cell.angle_alpha   90.00
_cell.angle_beta   90.00
_cell.angle_gamma   90.00
#
_symmetry.space_group_name_H-M   'P 1'
#
loop_
_entity.id
_entity.type
_entity.pdbx_description
1 polymer ?
#
loop_
_entity_poly.entity_id
_entity_poly.type
_entity_poly.pdbx_seq_one_letter_code
_entity_poly.pdbx_strand_id
1 'polypeptide(L)'
;MRKLLIYFLLTFVYAINYSEDISPIIYNNCTTCHRPNEIGSFLPFENYQDVYNNRGLIAYVIAGDDDARHGNPIMPPWPPDREYSTLLNERYLEDDEIQLILDWVDQGAEQGDPNLEYPIPDYPDGSSLGEPDLSFEMEEPYFVEG
;
A
#
# COMPACT_ATOMS: atom_id res chain seq x y z
N MET A 1 -38.46 24.45 38.60
CA MET A 1 -38.01 23.17 38.01
C MET A 1 -37.32 23.47 36.68
N ARG A 2 -35.99 23.36 36.66
CA ARG A 2 -35.12 23.71 35.51
C ARG A 2 -35.01 22.47 34.65
N LYS A 3 -35.62 22.47 33.45
CA LYS A 3 -35.50 21.37 32.51
C LYS A 3 -34.09 21.38 31.91
N LEU A 4 -33.29 20.40 32.27
CA LEU A 4 -31.96 20.15 31.70
C LEU A 4 -32.19 19.54 30.32
N LEU A 5 -31.97 20.32 29.25
CA LEU A 5 -31.96 19.81 27.86
C LEU A 5 -30.58 19.16 27.63
N ILE A 6 -30.55 17.84 27.63
CA ILE A 6 -29.37 17.08 27.25
C ILE A 6 -29.33 17.04 25.72
N TYR A 7 -28.46 17.83 25.11
CA TYR A 7 -28.14 17.73 23.70
C TYR A 7 -27.25 16.49 23.51
N PHE A 8 -27.84 15.43 22.97
CA PHE A 8 -27.08 14.26 22.51
C PHE A 8 -26.43 14.63 21.18
N LEU A 9 -25.17 15.05 21.20
CA LEU A 9 -24.35 15.23 20.01
C LEU A 9 -24.08 13.84 19.41
N LEU A 10 -24.85 13.45 18.40
CA LEU A 10 -24.52 12.31 17.54
C LEU A 10 -23.29 12.71 16.70
N THR A 11 -22.12 12.37 17.17
CA THR A 11 -20.92 12.37 16.32
C THR A 11 -21.06 11.17 15.38
N PHE A 12 -21.26 11.45 14.11
CA PHE A 12 -21.08 10.44 13.07
C PHE A 12 -19.59 10.10 13.04
N VAL A 13 -19.20 8.97 13.61
CA VAL A 13 -17.89 8.39 13.37
C VAL A 13 -17.96 7.76 11.99
N TYR A 14 -17.27 8.33 11.03
CA TYR A 14 -17.07 7.69 9.74
C TYR A 14 -16.19 6.45 9.98
N ALA A 15 -16.72 5.27 9.65
CA ALA A 15 -15.97 4.03 9.76
C ALA A 15 -15.20 3.83 8.46
N ILE A 16 -13.88 3.83 8.56
CA ILE A 16 -12.99 3.57 7.44
C ILE A 16 -13.15 2.10 7.03
N ASN A 17 -13.31 1.85 5.74
CA ASN A 17 -13.45 0.51 5.21
C ASN A 17 -12.49 0.24 4.05
N TYR A 18 -12.21 -1.05 3.81
CA TYR A 18 -11.29 -1.45 2.77
C TYR A 18 -11.80 -1.08 1.38
N SER A 19 -13.07 -1.40 1.09
CA SER A 19 -13.60 -1.33 -0.28
C SER A 19 -13.57 0.07 -0.86
N GLU A 20 -13.91 1.09 -0.08
CA GLU A 20 -14.03 2.46 -0.57
C GLU A 20 -12.79 3.31 -0.27
N ASP A 21 -12.15 3.07 0.89
CA ASP A 21 -11.11 3.98 1.39
C ASP A 21 -9.69 3.42 1.16
N ILE A 22 -9.49 2.11 1.35
CA ILE A 22 -8.15 1.50 1.38
C ILE A 22 -7.78 0.85 0.06
N SER A 23 -8.73 0.17 -0.61
CA SER A 23 -8.43 -0.52 -1.87
C SER A 23 -7.85 0.40 -2.96
N PRO A 24 -8.28 1.68 -3.12
CA PRO A 24 -7.66 2.59 -4.06
C PRO A 24 -6.17 2.82 -3.78
N ILE A 25 -5.81 2.98 -2.50
CA ILE A 25 -4.43 3.22 -2.09
C ILE A 25 -3.58 1.98 -2.37
N ILE A 26 -4.05 0.81 -1.93
CA ILE A 26 -3.34 -0.47 -2.12
C ILE A 26 -3.15 -0.78 -3.60
N TYR A 27 -4.22 -0.66 -4.41
CA TYR A 27 -4.17 -1.02 -5.82
C TYR A 27 -3.31 -0.06 -6.66
N ASN A 28 -3.26 1.21 -6.32
CA ASN A 28 -2.44 2.17 -7.03
C ASN A 28 -0.96 2.15 -6.61
N ASN A 29 -0.66 1.84 -5.34
CA ASN A 29 0.69 2.00 -4.79
C ASN A 29 1.41 0.66 -4.51
N CYS A 30 0.69 -0.42 -4.18
CA CYS A 30 1.28 -1.67 -3.71
C CYS A 30 1.24 -2.79 -4.76
N THR A 31 0.09 -3.00 -5.42
CA THR A 31 -0.10 -4.13 -6.33
C THR A 31 0.77 -4.08 -7.58
N THR A 32 1.34 -2.94 -7.92
CA THR A 32 2.34 -2.88 -9.01
C THR A 32 3.49 -3.86 -8.80
N CYS A 33 3.89 -4.08 -7.54
CA CYS A 33 4.94 -5.03 -7.17
C CYS A 33 4.38 -6.26 -6.45
N HIS A 34 3.30 -6.09 -5.67
CA HIS A 34 2.70 -7.13 -4.83
C HIS A 34 1.53 -7.83 -5.54
N ARG A 35 1.84 -8.51 -6.65
CA ARG A 35 0.93 -9.36 -7.43
C ARG A 35 1.67 -10.57 -8.00
N PRO A 36 0.97 -11.60 -8.51
CA PRO A 36 1.61 -12.76 -9.15
C PRO A 36 2.59 -12.36 -10.25
N ASN A 37 3.69 -13.09 -10.36
CA ASN A 37 4.78 -12.91 -11.33
C ASN A 37 5.60 -11.62 -11.19
N GLU A 38 5.39 -10.84 -10.14
CA GLU A 38 6.20 -9.65 -9.85
C GLU A 38 7.14 -9.87 -8.66
N ILE A 39 8.02 -8.89 -8.40
CA ILE A 39 9.06 -8.99 -7.36
C ILE A 39 8.48 -9.24 -5.97
N GLY A 40 7.28 -8.75 -5.69
CA GLY A 40 6.56 -8.95 -4.42
C GLY A 40 5.55 -10.10 -4.44
N SER A 41 5.62 -11.03 -5.41
CA SER A 41 4.66 -12.12 -5.59
C SER A 41 4.53 -13.08 -4.41
N PHE A 42 5.53 -13.13 -3.54
CA PHE A 42 5.48 -13.89 -2.28
C PHE A 42 4.51 -13.29 -1.24
N LEU A 43 4.04 -12.06 -1.46
CA LEU A 43 3.13 -11.32 -0.60
C LEU A 43 2.15 -10.50 -1.47
N PRO A 44 1.21 -11.12 -2.19
CA PRO A 44 0.27 -10.43 -3.06
C PRO A 44 -0.77 -9.64 -2.26
N PHE A 45 -1.29 -8.55 -2.85
CA PHE A 45 -2.30 -7.65 -2.26
C PHE A 45 -3.45 -7.36 -3.23
N GLU A 46 -3.88 -8.34 -4.00
CA GLU A 46 -4.93 -8.17 -5.02
C GLU A 46 -6.36 -8.34 -4.49
N ASN A 47 -6.53 -8.55 -3.18
CA ASN A 47 -7.85 -8.68 -2.57
C ASN A 47 -7.81 -8.31 -1.07
N TYR A 48 -8.99 -8.04 -0.53
CA TYR A 48 -9.14 -7.71 0.89
C TYR A 48 -8.49 -8.73 1.83
N GLN A 49 -8.66 -10.03 1.58
CA GLN A 49 -8.18 -11.06 2.52
C GLN A 49 -6.65 -11.06 2.64
N ASP A 50 -5.95 -10.86 1.53
CA ASP A 50 -4.50 -10.79 1.51
C ASP A 50 -4.00 -9.55 2.27
N VAL A 51 -4.63 -8.39 2.04
CA VAL A 51 -4.31 -7.15 2.73
C VAL A 51 -4.64 -7.25 4.22
N TYR A 52 -5.82 -7.78 4.57
CA TYR A 52 -6.25 -8.00 5.95
C TYR A 52 -5.29 -8.88 6.74
N ASN A 53 -4.87 -10.00 6.15
CA ASN A 53 -3.94 -10.93 6.80
C ASN A 53 -2.58 -10.29 7.09
N ASN A 54 -2.18 -9.33 6.27
CA ASN A 54 -0.88 -8.66 6.36
C ASN A 54 -0.97 -7.22 6.89
N ARG A 55 -2.14 -6.76 7.32
CA ARG A 55 -2.39 -5.36 7.72
C ARG A 55 -1.41 -4.81 8.75
N GLY A 56 -1.03 -5.63 9.74
CA GLY A 56 -0.07 -5.22 10.76
C GLY A 56 1.35 -5.05 10.20
N LEU A 57 1.76 -5.89 9.25
CA LEU A 57 3.03 -5.74 8.54
C LEU A 57 3.00 -4.53 7.62
N ILE A 58 1.91 -4.33 6.88
CA ILE A 58 1.72 -3.15 6.03
C ILE A 58 1.83 -1.88 6.87
N ALA A 59 1.07 -1.77 7.96
CA ALA A 59 1.12 -0.63 8.86
C ALA A 59 2.55 -0.36 9.37
N TYR A 60 3.27 -1.41 9.76
CA TYR A 60 4.64 -1.29 10.26
C TYR A 60 5.61 -0.75 9.20
N VAL A 61 5.55 -1.26 7.95
CA VAL A 61 6.52 -0.87 6.92
C VAL A 61 6.22 0.48 6.26
N ILE A 62 4.98 0.98 6.35
CA ILE A 62 4.61 2.31 5.82
C ILE A 62 4.73 3.42 6.87
N ALA A 63 4.59 3.11 8.17
CA ALA A 63 4.60 4.11 9.23
C ALA A 63 5.93 4.87 9.33
N GLY A 64 7.04 4.24 8.91
CA GLY A 64 8.37 4.83 8.90
C GLY A 64 8.73 5.45 10.24
N ASP A 65 9.41 4.74 11.10
CA ASP A 65 10.03 5.39 12.25
C ASP A 65 11.43 5.92 11.87
N ASP A 66 11.99 6.82 12.66
CA ASP A 66 13.34 7.34 12.43
C ASP A 66 14.41 6.23 12.48
N ASP A 67 14.11 5.09 13.12
CA ASP A 67 14.95 3.89 13.15
C ASP A 67 14.79 3.03 11.87
N ALA A 68 13.64 3.09 11.17
CA ALA A 68 13.42 2.38 9.92
C ALA A 68 14.40 2.82 8.81
N ARG A 69 14.85 4.07 8.84
CA ARG A 69 15.89 4.59 7.93
C ARG A 69 17.24 3.92 8.13
N HIS A 70 17.46 3.22 9.24
CA HIS A 70 18.73 2.58 9.60
C HIS A 70 18.74 1.06 9.43
N GLY A 71 17.75 0.44 8.76
CA GLY A 71 17.79 -0.99 8.45
C GLY A 71 16.48 -1.70 8.26
N ASN A 72 15.35 -1.09 8.52
CA ASN A 72 14.04 -1.68 8.25
C ASN A 72 13.53 -1.30 6.85
N PRO A 73 12.96 -2.23 6.10
CA PRO A 73 12.42 -1.93 4.79
C PRO A 73 11.25 -0.94 4.91
N ILE A 74 11.39 0.21 4.24
CA ILE A 74 10.31 1.17 4.06
C ILE A 74 9.58 0.83 2.76
N MET A 75 8.26 0.81 2.80
CA MET A 75 7.43 0.64 1.60
C MET A 75 6.64 1.92 1.30
N PRO A 76 6.58 2.34 0.03
CA PRO A 76 7.26 1.78 -1.15
C PRO A 76 8.79 1.83 -1.04
N PRO A 77 9.53 0.87 -1.66
CA PRO A 77 10.98 0.83 -1.55
C PRO A 77 11.63 2.04 -2.25
N TRP A 78 12.76 2.50 -1.69
CA TRP A 78 13.52 3.66 -2.21
C TRP A 78 12.66 4.92 -2.35
N PRO A 79 12.03 5.39 -1.28
CA PRO A 79 11.26 6.63 -1.36
C PRO A 79 12.20 7.77 -1.76
N PRO A 80 11.82 8.60 -2.75
CA PRO A 80 12.62 9.75 -3.14
C PRO A 80 12.63 10.79 -2.03
N ASP A 81 13.72 11.55 -1.94
CA ASP A 81 13.75 12.76 -1.13
C ASP A 81 12.99 13.87 -1.87
N ARG A 82 11.73 14.09 -1.48
CA ARG A 82 10.79 15.03 -2.10
C ARG A 82 11.21 16.50 -1.91
N GLU A 83 12.04 16.80 -0.92
CA GLU A 83 12.58 18.15 -0.72
C GLU A 83 13.70 18.46 -1.71
N TYR A 84 14.38 17.41 -2.22
CA TYR A 84 15.48 17.59 -3.15
C TYR A 84 15.01 17.77 -4.60
N SER A 85 14.16 16.88 -5.11
CA SER A 85 13.64 16.94 -6.49
C SER A 85 12.46 16.01 -6.69
N THR A 86 11.52 16.40 -7.54
CA THR A 86 10.43 15.53 -8.01
C THR A 86 10.94 14.64 -9.14
N LEU A 87 10.77 13.34 -9.01
CA LEU A 87 11.15 12.35 -10.02
C LEU A 87 9.94 11.93 -10.85
N LEU A 88 10.17 11.56 -12.11
CA LEU A 88 9.14 11.01 -12.96
C LEU A 88 8.72 9.62 -12.43
N ASN A 89 7.41 9.41 -12.24
CA ASN A 89 6.82 8.16 -11.71
C ASN A 89 7.39 7.75 -10.35
N GLU A 90 7.77 8.72 -9.51
CA GLU A 90 8.17 8.43 -8.13
C GLU A 90 7.04 7.74 -7.37
N ARG A 91 7.40 6.81 -6.48
CA ARG A 91 6.46 6.07 -5.67
C ARG A 91 6.63 6.43 -4.21
N TYR A 92 5.59 6.97 -3.65
CA TYR A 92 5.48 7.26 -2.22
C TYR A 92 4.00 7.23 -1.84
N LEU A 93 3.74 7.15 -0.56
CA LEU A 93 2.41 7.40 0.00
C LEU A 93 2.38 8.83 0.54
N GLU A 94 1.27 9.51 0.35
CA GLU A 94 1.03 10.78 1.03
C GLU A 94 0.77 10.53 2.53
N ASP A 95 1.06 11.52 3.36
CA ASP A 95 0.90 11.38 4.81
C ASP A 95 -0.54 11.05 5.23
N ASP A 96 -1.53 11.55 4.50
CA ASP A 96 -2.94 11.26 4.72
C ASP A 96 -3.31 9.83 4.29
N GLU A 97 -2.70 9.29 3.23
CA GLU A 97 -2.87 7.90 2.83
C GLU A 97 -2.27 6.94 3.87
N ILE A 98 -1.09 7.27 4.38
CA ILE A 98 -0.46 6.51 5.48
C ILE A 98 -1.37 6.51 6.70
N GLN A 99 -1.82 7.69 7.13
CA GLN A 99 -2.68 7.82 8.30
C GLN A 99 -4.01 7.07 8.12
N LEU A 100 -4.60 7.12 6.94
CA LEU A 100 -5.84 6.43 6.64
C LEU A 100 -5.71 4.91 6.76
N ILE A 101 -4.60 4.34 6.29
CA ILE A 101 -4.31 2.90 6.45
C ILE A 101 -4.11 2.54 7.92
N LEU A 102 -3.36 3.37 8.68
CA LEU A 102 -3.12 3.14 10.11
C LEU A 102 -4.43 3.18 10.91
N ASP A 103 -5.26 4.18 10.66
CA ASP A 103 -6.57 4.33 11.30
C ASP A 103 -7.52 3.17 10.96
N TRP A 104 -7.50 2.69 9.71
CA TRP A 104 -8.26 1.51 9.29
C TRP A 104 -7.82 0.27 10.07
N VAL A 105 -6.52 0.04 10.21
CA VAL A 105 -5.98 -1.08 10.99
C VAL A 105 -6.40 -0.98 12.46
N ASP A 106 -6.30 0.20 13.04
CA ASP A 106 -6.66 0.44 14.45
C ASP A 106 -8.18 0.30 14.70
N GLN A 107 -9.02 0.62 13.71
CA GLN A 107 -10.47 0.45 13.78
C GLN A 107 -10.93 -1.00 13.57
N GLY A 108 -10.04 -1.95 13.29
CA GLY A 108 -10.36 -3.37 13.14
C GLY A 108 -10.33 -3.87 11.70
N ALA A 109 -9.95 -3.03 10.77
CA ALA A 109 -9.71 -3.35 9.37
C ALA A 109 -10.95 -3.94 8.64
N GLU A 110 -12.11 -3.30 8.80
CA GLU A 110 -13.38 -3.73 8.20
C GLU A 110 -13.32 -3.72 6.67
N GLN A 111 -14.00 -4.67 6.02
CA GLN A 111 -14.03 -4.77 4.56
C GLN A 111 -14.91 -3.71 3.90
N GLY A 112 -16.07 -3.42 4.48
CA GLY A 112 -17.11 -2.63 3.82
C GLY A 112 -17.92 -3.45 2.79
N ASP A 113 -18.58 -2.76 1.85
CA ASP A 113 -19.32 -3.41 0.76
C ASP A 113 -18.39 -3.82 -0.37
N PRO A 114 -18.20 -5.14 -0.66
CA PRO A 114 -17.31 -5.59 -1.73
C PRO A 114 -17.70 -5.10 -3.14
N ASN A 115 -18.94 -4.68 -3.34
CA ASN A 115 -19.37 -4.14 -4.64
C ASN A 115 -18.89 -2.72 -4.90
N LEU A 116 -18.37 -2.04 -3.86
CA LEU A 116 -17.80 -0.70 -3.92
C LEU A 116 -16.27 -0.73 -3.95
N GLU A 117 -15.68 -1.91 -3.98
CA GLU A 117 -14.23 -2.07 -4.05
C GLU A 117 -13.67 -1.47 -5.33
N TYR A 118 -12.56 -0.73 -5.20
CA TYR A 118 -11.89 -0.13 -6.34
C TYR A 118 -11.41 -1.23 -7.31
N PRO A 119 -11.57 -1.05 -8.63
CA PRO A 119 -11.12 -2.05 -9.59
C PRO A 119 -9.59 -2.16 -9.58
N ILE A 120 -9.09 -3.39 -9.60
CA ILE A 120 -7.66 -3.64 -9.76
C ILE A 120 -7.21 -3.04 -11.10
N PRO A 121 -6.13 -2.24 -11.12
CA PRO A 121 -5.59 -1.70 -12.37
C PRO A 121 -5.20 -2.79 -13.35
N ASP A 122 -5.41 -2.53 -14.64
CA ASP A 122 -4.90 -3.39 -15.70
C ASP A 122 -3.40 -3.14 -15.87
N TYR A 123 -2.61 -4.17 -15.62
CA TYR A 123 -1.16 -4.09 -15.73
C TYR A 123 -0.71 -4.69 -17.07
N PRO A 124 0.14 -3.99 -17.81
CA PRO A 124 0.70 -4.56 -19.05
C PRO A 124 1.54 -5.80 -18.74
N ASP A 125 1.44 -6.81 -19.59
CA ASP A 125 2.36 -7.95 -19.54
C ASP A 125 3.78 -7.51 -19.90
N GLY A 126 4.77 -7.98 -19.16
CA GLY A 126 6.18 -7.73 -19.42
C GLY A 126 6.69 -6.36 -18.97
N SER A 127 7.74 -5.88 -19.61
CA SER A 127 8.39 -4.62 -19.26
C SER A 127 7.58 -3.40 -19.68
N SER A 128 7.44 -2.39 -18.81
CA SER A 128 6.86 -1.09 -19.17
C SER A 128 7.65 -0.33 -20.24
N LEU A 129 8.88 -0.76 -20.53
CA LEU A 129 9.73 -0.22 -21.59
C LEU A 129 9.54 -0.94 -22.94
N GLY A 130 8.71 -1.98 -22.98
CA GLY A 130 8.51 -2.84 -24.14
C GLY A 130 9.56 -3.95 -24.26
N GLU A 131 9.63 -4.55 -25.46
CA GLU A 131 10.62 -5.58 -25.74
C GLU A 131 12.03 -4.97 -25.81
N PRO A 132 13.06 -5.63 -25.24
CA PRO A 132 14.41 -5.12 -25.28
C PRO A 132 14.99 -5.22 -26.71
N ASP A 133 15.71 -4.18 -27.13
CA ASP A 133 16.42 -4.20 -28.41
C ASP A 133 17.52 -5.27 -28.46
N LEU A 134 18.06 -5.64 -27.31
CA LEU A 134 19.13 -6.62 -27.17
C LEU A 134 19.09 -7.26 -25.78
N SER A 135 19.16 -8.58 -25.74
CA SER A 135 19.28 -9.36 -24.50
C SER A 135 20.63 -10.08 -24.42
N PHE A 136 21.19 -10.07 -23.23
CA PHE A 136 22.42 -10.85 -22.93
C PHE A 136 22.09 -11.85 -21.85
N GLU A 137 22.47 -13.10 -22.08
CA GLU A 137 22.39 -14.15 -21.07
C GLU A 137 23.82 -14.61 -20.72
N MET A 138 24.01 -14.99 -19.47
CA MET A 138 25.26 -15.59 -19.05
C MET A 138 25.29 -17.05 -19.52
N GLU A 139 26.40 -17.49 -20.08
CA GLU A 139 26.56 -18.88 -20.56
C GLU A 139 26.42 -19.89 -19.40
N GLU A 140 26.85 -19.50 -18.20
CA GLU A 140 26.68 -20.27 -16.97
C GLU A 140 26.08 -19.45 -15.84
N PRO A 141 25.24 -20.04 -14.98
CA PRO A 141 24.67 -19.35 -13.82
C PRO A 141 25.78 -18.88 -12.87
N TYR A 142 25.71 -17.60 -12.47
CA TYR A 142 26.56 -17.08 -11.41
C TYR A 142 25.88 -17.26 -10.06
N PHE A 143 26.54 -17.94 -9.14
CA PHE A 143 26.06 -18.12 -7.77
C PHE A 143 26.65 -17.03 -6.88
N VAL A 144 25.76 -16.26 -6.23
CA VAL A 144 26.16 -15.31 -5.20
C VAL A 144 26.27 -16.08 -3.89
N GLU A 145 27.47 -16.15 -3.34
CA GLU A 145 27.68 -16.69 -2.00
C GLU A 145 27.09 -15.69 -0.99
N GLY A 146 26.14 -16.17 -0.14
CA GLY A 146 25.47 -15.39 0.90
C GLY A 146 26.28 -15.33 2.22
#